data_ba8217c761a79b1626ede721cfd3c9e0
#
_entry.id   ba8217c761a79b1626ede721cfd3c9e0
#
_cell.length_a   1.000
_cell.length_b   1.000
_cell.length_c   1.000
_cell.angle_alpha   90.00
_cell.angle_beta   90.00
_cell.angle_gamma   90.00
#
_symmetry.space_group_name_H-M   'P 1'
#
loop_
_entity.id
_entity.type
_entity.pdbx_description
1 polymer ?
#
loop_
_entity_poly.entity_id
_entity_poly.type
_entity_poly.pdbx_seq_one_letter_code
_entity_poly.pdbx_strand_id
1 'polypeptide(L)'
;MARKSTGFFAIHRQQGGAALRDMFRRPLGNFLTLAVLAFALTLPCTFYLMAKNITVVADSWQNPSQITVYLNNKVSDSDGEAFADSIKKWPETESVQYISAAQGLEEFRAHGGFEKALSLFDAKDNPLPAVIIVKPAPDWQSDVQARALADKLGKEPMVNEVRLDSDWLQRLAAIQDLAITLAMLMSGLMLFAVFLIVGNTLRLQVLSHKDEIQVMKMVGATDSYILRPYLYVGVWYGLIAAVIAWILTAVVTLLLDEAVAKLANLYGSNFRMIGLSWDESLIMVMLAAFLGLLAARLSAGRHLKEIEPV
;
A
#
# COMPACT_ATOMS: atom_id res chain seq x y z
N MET A 1 21.77 -44.55 34.82
CA MET A 1 21.93 -43.28 34.05
C MET A 1 20.59 -42.55 34.02
N ALA A 2 20.47 -41.45 34.73
CA ALA A 2 19.23 -40.67 34.83
C ALA A 2 18.96 -39.98 33.49
N ARG A 3 17.82 -40.35 32.84
CA ARG A 3 17.29 -39.73 31.62
C ARG A 3 16.87 -38.31 31.99
N LYS A 4 17.71 -37.30 31.73
CA LYS A 4 17.31 -35.90 31.84
C LYS A 4 16.07 -35.72 30.97
N SER A 5 14.92 -35.49 31.58
CA SER A 5 13.70 -35.07 30.87
C SER A 5 14.02 -33.73 30.21
N THR A 6 14.37 -33.75 28.93
CA THR A 6 14.51 -32.53 28.14
C THR A 6 13.13 -31.91 28.06
N GLY A 7 12.94 -30.77 28.75
CA GLY A 7 11.66 -30.07 28.74
C GLY A 7 11.22 -29.74 27.31
N PHE A 8 9.90 -29.66 27.10
CA PHE A 8 9.26 -29.39 25.79
C PHE A 8 9.98 -28.28 25.00
N PHE A 9 10.30 -27.16 25.64
CA PHE A 9 11.04 -26.03 25.02
C PHE A 9 12.47 -26.40 24.59
N ALA A 10 13.16 -27.24 25.33
CA ALA A 10 14.53 -27.66 24.99
C ALA A 10 14.55 -28.51 23.70
N ILE A 11 13.55 -29.39 23.52
CA ILE A 11 13.41 -30.21 22.31
C ILE A 11 13.14 -29.31 21.09
N HIS A 12 12.23 -28.35 21.18
CA HIS A 12 11.90 -27.42 20.10
C HIS A 12 13.12 -26.57 19.70
N ARG A 13 13.86 -26.03 20.70
CA ARG A 13 15.08 -25.25 20.45
C ARG A 13 16.17 -26.09 19.78
N GLN A 14 16.35 -27.34 20.23
CA GLN A 14 17.34 -28.25 19.67
C GLN A 14 17.01 -28.63 18.21
N GLN A 15 15.75 -28.98 17.93
CA GLN A 15 15.29 -29.35 16.59
C GLN A 15 15.31 -28.15 15.63
N GLY A 16 14.86 -26.97 16.08
CA GLY A 16 14.91 -25.74 15.28
C GLY A 16 16.35 -25.33 14.95
N GLY A 17 17.28 -25.43 15.92
CA GLY A 17 18.71 -25.18 15.68
C GLY A 17 19.38 -26.20 14.79
N ALA A 18 18.98 -27.49 14.86
CA ALA A 18 19.48 -28.54 13.97
C ALA A 18 19.00 -28.28 12.53
N ALA A 19 17.72 -27.97 12.33
CA ALA A 19 17.15 -27.65 11.04
C ALA A 19 17.87 -26.46 10.36
N LEU A 20 18.15 -25.42 11.13
CA LEU A 20 18.91 -24.26 10.65
C LEU A 20 20.34 -24.65 10.23
N ARG A 21 21.02 -25.45 11.03
CA ARG A 21 22.39 -25.91 10.73
C ARG A 21 22.44 -26.77 9.48
N ASP A 22 21.47 -27.67 9.29
CA ASP A 22 21.39 -28.51 8.10
C ASP A 22 21.09 -27.71 6.83
N MET A 23 20.35 -26.60 6.95
CA MET A 23 20.12 -25.68 5.86
C MET A 23 21.44 -25.04 5.37
N PHE A 24 22.38 -24.73 6.26
CA PHE A 24 23.69 -24.18 5.90
C PHE A 24 24.70 -25.22 5.41
N ARG A 25 24.43 -26.52 5.54
CA ARG A 25 25.31 -27.59 5.03
C ARG A 25 25.21 -27.76 3.50
N ARG A 26 24.10 -27.35 2.87
CA ARG A 26 23.91 -27.36 1.41
C ARG A 26 23.72 -25.90 0.91
N PRO A 27 24.79 -25.06 0.92
CA PRO A 27 24.64 -23.63 0.80
C PRO A 27 24.06 -23.18 -0.55
N LEU A 28 24.52 -23.76 -1.68
CA LEU A 28 24.10 -23.33 -3.02
C LEU A 28 22.60 -23.54 -3.28
N GLY A 29 22.08 -24.75 -2.98
CA GLY A 29 20.66 -25.06 -3.23
C GLY A 29 19.73 -24.25 -2.32
N ASN A 30 20.09 -24.14 -1.05
CA ASN A 30 19.29 -23.40 -0.08
C ASN A 30 19.36 -21.88 -0.31
N PHE A 31 20.53 -21.35 -0.70
CA PHE A 31 20.68 -19.95 -1.07
C PHE A 31 19.81 -19.58 -2.28
N LEU A 32 19.81 -20.41 -3.33
CA LEU A 32 18.98 -20.16 -4.50
C LEU A 32 17.48 -20.17 -4.13
N THR A 33 17.05 -21.15 -3.33
CA THR A 33 15.67 -21.19 -2.84
C THR A 33 15.32 -19.98 -2.02
N LEU A 34 16.17 -19.55 -1.08
CA LEU A 34 15.98 -18.35 -0.27
C LEU A 34 15.94 -17.09 -1.12
N ALA A 35 16.81 -16.97 -2.13
CA ALA A 35 16.79 -15.84 -3.05
C ALA A 35 15.47 -15.76 -3.81
N VAL A 36 15.00 -16.86 -4.39
CA VAL A 36 13.71 -16.90 -5.10
C VAL A 36 12.55 -16.57 -4.18
N LEU A 37 12.54 -17.11 -2.96
CA LEU A 37 11.50 -16.81 -1.96
C LEU A 37 11.55 -15.34 -1.52
N ALA A 38 12.75 -14.78 -1.33
CA ALA A 38 12.91 -13.38 -0.96
C ALA A 38 12.40 -12.45 -2.07
N PHE A 39 12.75 -12.70 -3.33
CA PHE A 39 12.21 -11.93 -4.46
C PHE A 39 10.70 -12.08 -4.58
N ALA A 40 10.17 -13.30 -4.41
CA ALA A 40 8.73 -13.55 -4.46
C ALA A 40 7.96 -12.84 -3.32
N LEU A 41 8.58 -12.60 -2.16
CA LEU A 41 8.00 -11.81 -1.07
C LEU A 41 8.23 -10.31 -1.22
N THR A 42 9.34 -9.89 -1.85
CA THR A 42 9.64 -8.47 -2.09
C THR A 42 8.59 -7.83 -3.00
N LEU A 43 8.14 -8.54 -4.04
CA LEU A 43 7.15 -8.01 -4.99
C LEU A 43 5.82 -7.61 -4.32
N PRO A 44 5.14 -8.47 -3.53
CA PRO A 44 3.94 -8.08 -2.79
C PRO A 44 4.16 -6.87 -1.87
N CYS A 45 5.30 -6.86 -1.16
CA CYS A 45 5.62 -5.76 -0.26
C CYS A 45 5.81 -4.44 -1.02
N THR A 46 6.45 -4.49 -2.18
CA THR A 46 6.65 -3.30 -3.03
C THR A 46 5.32 -2.82 -3.59
N PHE A 47 4.44 -3.71 -4.07
CA PHE A 47 3.09 -3.34 -4.52
C PHE A 47 2.24 -2.77 -3.39
N TYR A 48 2.30 -3.35 -2.20
CA TYR A 48 1.63 -2.83 -1.02
C TYR A 48 2.11 -1.42 -0.68
N LEU A 49 3.43 -1.20 -0.65
CA LEU A 49 4.00 0.13 -0.40
C LEU A 49 3.62 1.14 -1.48
N MET A 50 3.58 0.71 -2.75
CA MET A 50 3.15 1.57 -3.84
C MET A 50 1.70 1.99 -3.65
N ALA A 51 0.79 1.06 -3.36
CA ALA A 51 -0.61 1.36 -3.08
C ALA A 51 -0.76 2.29 -1.86
N LYS A 52 -0.05 2.02 -0.76
CA LYS A 52 -0.02 2.84 0.46
C LYS A 52 0.43 4.28 0.16
N ASN A 53 1.51 4.45 -0.60
CA ASN A 53 2.02 5.78 -0.93
C ASN A 53 1.10 6.53 -1.90
N ILE A 54 0.46 5.85 -2.85
CA ILE A 54 -0.58 6.44 -3.71
C ILE A 54 -1.75 6.95 -2.86
N THR A 55 -2.21 6.18 -1.88
CA THR A 55 -3.27 6.59 -0.96
C THR A 55 -2.90 7.85 -0.19
N VAL A 56 -1.69 7.91 0.40
CA VAL A 56 -1.23 9.08 1.16
C VAL A 56 -1.11 10.32 0.28
N VAL A 57 -0.63 10.17 -0.96
CA VAL A 57 -0.59 11.29 -1.92
C VAL A 57 -2.00 11.72 -2.28
N ALA A 58 -2.89 10.78 -2.59
CA ALA A 58 -4.28 11.07 -2.91
C ALA A 58 -4.99 11.81 -1.77
N ASP A 59 -4.81 11.36 -0.53
CA ASP A 59 -5.38 12.00 0.67
C ASP A 59 -4.80 13.40 0.91
N SER A 60 -3.52 13.62 0.59
CA SER A 60 -2.90 14.96 0.68
C SER A 60 -3.43 15.94 -0.36
N TRP A 61 -3.91 15.44 -1.50
CA TRP A 61 -4.54 16.23 -2.56
C TRP A 61 -6.07 16.35 -2.38
N GLN A 62 -6.65 15.56 -1.51
CA GLN A 62 -8.03 15.71 -1.07
C GLN A 62 -8.14 16.93 -0.15
N ASN A 63 -7.99 18.14 -0.70
CA ASN A 63 -8.68 19.26 -0.10
C ASN A 63 -10.17 18.87 -0.09
N PRO A 64 -10.84 18.87 1.09
CA PRO A 64 -12.20 18.42 1.18
C PRO A 64 -13.01 19.18 0.14
N SER A 65 -13.77 18.42 -0.64
CA SER A 65 -14.67 18.86 -1.73
C SER A 65 -14.90 20.37 -1.78
N GLN A 66 -13.95 21.13 -2.33
CA GLN A 66 -14.12 22.56 -2.49
C GLN A 66 -15.10 22.80 -3.64
N ILE A 67 -16.13 23.58 -3.38
CA ILE A 67 -17.07 24.01 -4.39
C ILE A 67 -16.62 25.38 -4.88
N THR A 68 -16.25 25.45 -6.13
CA THR A 68 -15.82 26.72 -6.76
C THR A 68 -17.04 27.32 -7.46
N VAL A 69 -17.45 28.49 -6.98
CA VAL A 69 -18.58 29.24 -7.50
C VAL A 69 -18.06 30.42 -8.30
N TYR A 70 -18.31 30.43 -9.59
CA TYR A 70 -17.98 31.52 -10.50
C TYR A 70 -19.13 32.52 -10.54
N LEU A 71 -18.85 33.75 -10.21
CA LEU A 71 -19.87 34.81 -10.24
C LEU A 71 -20.06 35.39 -11.64
N ASN A 72 -21.22 35.96 -11.87
CA ASN A 72 -21.48 36.69 -13.10
C ASN A 72 -20.56 37.94 -13.19
N ASN A 73 -20.03 38.23 -14.39
CA ASN A 73 -19.12 39.36 -14.63
C ASN A 73 -19.77 40.72 -14.34
N LYS A 74 -21.10 40.77 -14.10
CA LYS A 74 -21.85 41.99 -13.78
C LYS A 74 -21.95 42.26 -12.28
N VAL A 75 -21.53 41.31 -11.44
CA VAL A 75 -21.57 41.45 -9.98
C VAL A 75 -20.40 42.31 -9.53
N SER A 76 -20.70 43.36 -8.73
CA SER A 76 -19.65 44.18 -8.16
C SER A 76 -18.88 43.42 -7.09
N ASP A 77 -17.63 43.86 -6.81
CA ASP A 77 -16.83 43.21 -5.75
C ASP A 77 -17.51 43.30 -4.37
N SER A 78 -18.20 44.41 -4.09
CA SER A 78 -18.97 44.62 -2.85
C SER A 78 -20.16 43.65 -2.71
N ASP A 79 -20.85 43.38 -3.82
CA ASP A 79 -21.99 42.45 -3.82
C ASP A 79 -21.50 41.01 -3.74
N GLY A 80 -20.37 40.67 -4.40
CA GLY A 80 -19.73 39.37 -4.32
C GLY A 80 -19.24 39.03 -2.92
N GLU A 81 -18.63 39.98 -2.24
CA GLU A 81 -18.18 39.85 -0.85
C GLU A 81 -19.36 39.69 0.12
N ALA A 82 -20.41 40.48 -0.04
CA ALA A 82 -21.65 40.37 0.74
C ALA A 82 -22.33 38.98 0.52
N PHE A 83 -22.30 38.49 -0.71
CA PHE A 83 -22.82 37.15 -1.04
C PHE A 83 -21.99 36.06 -0.37
N ALA A 84 -20.66 36.15 -0.40
CA ALA A 84 -19.77 35.20 0.29
C ALA A 84 -20.04 35.19 1.81
N ASP A 85 -20.24 36.33 2.41
CA ASP A 85 -20.60 36.46 3.82
C ASP A 85 -21.99 35.89 4.16
N SER A 86 -22.91 35.91 3.21
CA SER A 86 -24.21 35.25 3.34
C SER A 86 -24.08 33.72 3.33
N ILE A 87 -23.27 33.16 2.43
CA ILE A 87 -22.99 31.71 2.31
C ILE A 87 -22.26 31.22 3.56
N LYS A 88 -21.34 32.01 4.12
CA LYS A 88 -20.60 31.66 5.35
C LYS A 88 -21.52 31.40 6.56
N LYS A 89 -22.76 31.91 6.54
CA LYS A 89 -23.76 31.70 7.61
C LYS A 89 -24.57 30.40 7.40
N TRP A 90 -24.39 29.71 6.29
CA TRP A 90 -25.14 28.48 6.04
C TRP A 90 -24.58 27.34 6.89
N PRO A 91 -25.43 26.51 7.48
CA PRO A 91 -24.99 25.39 8.33
C PRO A 91 -24.24 24.32 7.52
N GLU A 92 -24.39 24.32 6.20
CA GLU A 92 -23.76 23.40 5.27
C GLU A 92 -22.30 23.77 4.95
N THR A 93 -21.82 24.97 5.37
CA THR A 93 -20.49 25.48 5.01
C THR A 93 -19.57 25.57 6.24
N GLU A 94 -18.33 25.10 6.08
CA GLU A 94 -17.26 25.24 7.09
C GLU A 94 -16.51 26.57 6.93
N SER A 95 -16.13 26.88 5.71
CA SER A 95 -15.44 28.13 5.39
C SER A 95 -15.76 28.59 3.97
N VAL A 96 -15.71 29.91 3.79
CA VAL A 96 -15.97 30.58 2.51
C VAL A 96 -14.87 31.61 2.29
N GLN A 97 -14.26 31.57 1.12
CA GLN A 97 -13.23 32.50 0.69
C GLN A 97 -13.68 33.18 -0.60
N TYR A 98 -13.75 34.52 -0.58
CA TYR A 98 -13.98 35.32 -1.78
C TYR A 98 -12.64 35.71 -2.42
N ILE A 99 -12.55 35.60 -3.72
CA ILE A 99 -11.39 35.97 -4.54
C ILE A 99 -11.92 36.91 -5.63
N SER A 100 -11.52 38.17 -5.59
CA SER A 100 -11.92 39.14 -6.62
C SER A 100 -11.27 38.78 -7.97
N ALA A 101 -11.87 39.26 -9.05
CA ALA A 101 -11.32 39.06 -10.41
C ALA A 101 -9.87 39.60 -10.51
N ALA A 102 -9.55 40.69 -9.81
CA ALA A 102 -8.21 41.27 -9.77
C ALA A 102 -7.22 40.40 -9.01
N GLN A 103 -7.61 39.86 -7.85
CA GLN A 103 -6.80 38.93 -7.06
C GLN A 103 -6.57 37.64 -7.80
N GLY A 104 -7.60 37.06 -8.45
CA GLY A 104 -7.49 35.86 -9.27
C GLY A 104 -6.50 36.03 -10.43
N LEU A 105 -6.47 37.21 -11.06
CA LEU A 105 -5.51 37.50 -12.11
C LEU A 105 -4.06 37.57 -11.58
N GLU A 106 -3.88 38.17 -10.39
CA GLU A 106 -2.56 38.26 -9.75
C GLU A 106 -2.01 36.91 -9.32
N GLU A 107 -2.87 36.05 -8.70
CA GLU A 107 -2.51 34.68 -8.37
C GLU A 107 -2.19 33.84 -9.62
N PHE A 108 -2.95 34.00 -10.69
CA PHE A 108 -2.70 33.32 -11.94
C PHE A 108 -1.37 33.73 -12.57
N ARG A 109 -1.00 35.02 -12.47
CA ARG A 109 0.32 35.52 -12.90
C ARG A 109 1.46 34.94 -12.08
N ALA A 110 1.27 34.79 -10.76
CA ALA A 110 2.31 34.29 -9.86
C ALA A 110 2.61 32.79 -10.04
N HIS A 111 1.59 31.98 -10.39
CA HIS A 111 1.70 30.52 -10.38
C HIS A 111 1.64 29.86 -11.78
N GLY A 112 1.25 30.59 -12.81
CA GLY A 112 0.80 29.97 -14.06
C GLY A 112 1.85 29.77 -15.16
N GLY A 113 3.06 30.32 -15.05
CA GLY A 113 4.05 30.27 -16.16
C GLY A 113 3.57 30.92 -17.47
N PHE A 114 2.42 31.58 -17.46
CA PHE A 114 1.76 32.20 -18.63
C PHE A 114 1.98 33.70 -18.73
N GLU A 115 3.06 34.22 -18.13
CA GLU A 115 3.39 35.66 -18.14
C GLU A 115 3.31 36.29 -19.54
N LYS A 116 3.77 35.56 -20.57
CA LYS A 116 3.73 36.05 -21.95
C LYS A 116 2.33 36.10 -22.56
N ALA A 117 1.43 35.21 -22.16
CA ALA A 117 0.05 35.21 -22.66
C ALA A 117 -0.78 36.29 -21.96
N LEU A 118 -0.50 36.52 -20.66
CA LEU A 118 -1.21 37.54 -19.87
C LEU A 118 -0.73 38.96 -20.13
N SER A 119 0.48 39.16 -20.65
CA SER A 119 0.96 40.49 -21.08
C SER A 119 0.20 41.03 -22.30
N LEU A 120 -0.59 40.19 -22.96
CA LEU A 120 -1.46 40.59 -24.08
C LEU A 120 -2.81 41.16 -23.62
N PHE A 121 -3.16 41.02 -22.33
CA PHE A 121 -4.39 41.54 -21.76
C PHE A 121 -4.07 42.77 -20.90
N ASP A 122 -4.64 43.92 -21.26
CA ASP A 122 -4.61 45.11 -20.40
C ASP A 122 -5.36 44.86 -19.10
N ALA A 123 -4.92 45.50 -18.00
CA ALA A 123 -5.58 45.38 -16.70
C ALA A 123 -7.08 45.76 -16.69
N LYS A 124 -7.53 46.42 -17.76
CA LYS A 124 -8.95 46.80 -17.97
C LYS A 124 -9.80 45.71 -18.61
N ASP A 125 -9.16 44.72 -19.28
CA ASP A 125 -9.85 43.60 -19.98
C ASP A 125 -9.60 42.29 -19.23
N ASN A 126 -9.81 42.26 -17.91
CA ASN A 126 -9.66 41.02 -17.16
C ASN A 126 -10.77 40.01 -17.56
N PRO A 127 -10.45 38.89 -18.21
CA PRO A 127 -11.46 37.92 -18.60
C PRO A 127 -11.90 36.98 -17.46
N LEU A 128 -11.22 37.05 -16.29
CA LEU A 128 -11.50 36.19 -15.18
C LEU A 128 -12.71 36.72 -14.35
N PRO A 129 -13.70 35.88 -14.05
CA PRO A 129 -14.76 36.22 -13.11
C PRO A 129 -14.25 36.22 -11.66
N ALA A 130 -14.95 36.88 -10.79
CA ALA A 130 -14.75 36.71 -9.34
C ALA A 130 -15.22 35.31 -8.93
N VAL A 131 -14.58 34.75 -7.93
CA VAL A 131 -14.76 33.34 -7.50
C VAL A 131 -15.03 33.30 -6.00
N ILE A 132 -15.95 32.46 -5.58
CA ILE A 132 -16.16 32.09 -4.19
C ILE A 132 -15.78 30.61 -4.02
N ILE A 133 -14.80 30.33 -3.16
CA ILE A 133 -14.42 28.97 -2.78
C ILE A 133 -15.17 28.62 -1.51
N VAL A 134 -16.05 27.63 -1.59
CA VAL A 134 -16.86 27.14 -0.48
C VAL A 134 -16.34 25.78 -0.04
N LYS A 135 -15.96 25.65 1.21
CA LYS A 135 -15.61 24.39 1.84
C LYS A 135 -16.83 23.86 2.60
N PRO A 136 -17.42 22.71 2.23
CA PRO A 136 -18.54 22.13 2.93
C PRO A 136 -18.18 21.73 4.37
N ALA A 137 -19.15 21.81 5.28
CA ALA A 137 -19.03 21.28 6.63
C ALA A 137 -18.75 19.75 6.61
N PRO A 138 -18.13 19.16 7.67
CA PRO A 138 -17.76 17.76 7.70
C PRO A 138 -18.90 16.80 7.34
N ASP A 139 -20.12 17.09 7.77
CA ASP A 139 -21.31 16.30 7.48
C ASP A 139 -21.78 16.44 6.02
N TRP A 140 -21.28 17.45 5.29
CA TRP A 140 -21.64 17.78 3.90
C TRP A 140 -20.53 17.49 2.90
N GLN A 141 -19.49 16.79 3.29
CA GLN A 141 -18.35 16.44 2.43
C GLN A 141 -18.58 15.18 1.58
N SER A 142 -19.65 14.43 1.83
CA SER A 142 -20.00 13.28 0.97
C SER A 142 -20.41 13.76 -0.43
N ASP A 143 -20.13 12.97 -1.46
CA ASP A 143 -20.40 13.32 -2.87
C ASP A 143 -21.85 13.74 -3.11
N VAL A 144 -22.81 13.05 -2.50
CA VAL A 144 -24.25 13.35 -2.63
C VAL A 144 -24.60 14.69 -2.00
N GLN A 145 -24.07 14.97 -0.82
CA GLN A 145 -24.35 16.20 -0.08
C GLN A 145 -23.62 17.41 -0.68
N ALA A 146 -22.36 17.22 -1.11
CA ALA A 146 -21.60 18.27 -1.79
C ALA A 146 -22.25 18.66 -3.13
N ARG A 147 -22.80 17.69 -3.90
CA ARG A 147 -23.59 17.97 -5.10
C ARG A 147 -24.88 18.72 -4.78
N ALA A 148 -25.59 18.35 -3.71
CA ALA A 148 -26.80 19.05 -3.29
C ALA A 148 -26.50 20.52 -2.91
N LEU A 149 -25.36 20.78 -2.22
CA LEU A 149 -24.90 22.12 -1.91
C LEU A 149 -24.48 22.89 -3.16
N ALA A 150 -23.79 22.25 -4.11
CA ALA A 150 -23.44 22.86 -5.40
C ALA A 150 -24.68 23.22 -6.22
N ASP A 151 -25.70 22.36 -6.27
CA ASP A 151 -26.98 22.62 -6.93
C ASP A 151 -27.75 23.78 -6.25
N LYS A 152 -27.67 23.90 -4.93
CA LYS A 152 -28.23 24.99 -4.15
C LYS A 152 -27.55 26.32 -4.51
N LEU A 153 -26.22 26.34 -4.55
CA LEU A 153 -25.42 27.50 -4.95
C LEU A 153 -25.66 27.90 -6.42
N GLY A 154 -25.81 26.94 -7.31
CA GLY A 154 -26.06 27.17 -8.75
C GLY A 154 -27.41 27.83 -9.05
N LYS A 155 -28.36 27.79 -8.10
CA LYS A 155 -29.68 28.46 -8.25
C LYS A 155 -29.65 29.93 -7.87
N GLU A 156 -28.56 30.41 -7.28
CA GLU A 156 -28.43 31.82 -6.87
C GLU A 156 -28.25 32.76 -8.08
N PRO A 157 -28.95 33.88 -8.14
CA PRO A 157 -28.97 34.76 -9.33
C PRO A 157 -27.60 35.37 -9.67
N MET A 158 -26.70 35.50 -8.69
CA MET A 158 -25.36 36.05 -8.86
C MET A 158 -24.35 35.02 -9.43
N VAL A 159 -24.72 33.73 -9.47
CA VAL A 159 -23.85 32.64 -9.87
C VAL A 159 -23.98 32.40 -11.36
N ASN A 160 -22.84 32.30 -12.03
CA ASN A 160 -22.77 31.95 -13.44
C ASN A 160 -22.56 30.43 -13.62
N GLU A 161 -21.62 29.86 -12.88
CA GLU A 161 -21.26 28.45 -12.96
C GLU A 161 -20.81 27.97 -11.57
N VAL A 162 -21.15 26.75 -11.22
CA VAL A 162 -20.64 26.07 -10.04
C VAL A 162 -19.84 24.85 -10.49
N ARG A 163 -18.60 24.78 -10.08
CA ARG A 163 -17.74 23.61 -10.30
C ARG A 163 -17.50 22.91 -8.99
N LEU A 164 -17.82 21.64 -9.01
CA LEU A 164 -17.45 20.71 -7.96
C LEU A 164 -16.29 19.88 -8.50
N ASP A 165 -15.12 19.92 -7.85
CA ASP A 165 -13.97 19.13 -8.27
C ASP A 165 -14.13 17.60 -8.01
N SER A 166 -15.39 17.17 -7.82
CA SER A 166 -15.75 15.77 -7.57
C SER A 166 -15.37 14.82 -8.71
N ASP A 167 -15.41 15.27 -9.96
CA ASP A 167 -15.09 14.41 -11.11
C ASP A 167 -13.61 14.01 -11.14
N TRP A 168 -12.74 14.92 -10.76
CA TRP A 168 -11.31 14.63 -10.60
C TRP A 168 -11.07 13.69 -9.41
N LEU A 169 -11.70 13.96 -8.26
CA LEU A 169 -11.58 13.14 -7.05
C LEU A 169 -12.11 11.72 -7.29
N GLN A 170 -13.24 11.56 -8.00
CA GLN A 170 -13.78 10.25 -8.37
C GLN A 170 -12.81 9.47 -9.28
N ARG A 171 -12.20 10.15 -10.27
CA ARG A 171 -11.19 9.52 -11.13
C ARG A 171 -9.95 9.11 -10.33
N LEU A 172 -9.50 9.95 -9.39
CA LEU A 172 -8.37 9.65 -8.51
C LEU A 172 -8.68 8.47 -7.60
N ALA A 173 -9.87 8.44 -6.98
CA ALA A 173 -10.33 7.31 -6.17
C ALA A 173 -10.42 6.01 -6.99
N ALA A 174 -10.93 6.07 -8.22
CA ALA A 174 -10.98 4.90 -9.11
C ALA A 174 -9.59 4.37 -9.48
N ILE A 175 -8.60 5.26 -9.68
CA ILE A 175 -7.20 4.88 -9.92
C ILE A 175 -6.61 4.24 -8.66
N GLN A 176 -6.89 4.79 -7.48
CA GLN A 176 -6.46 4.25 -6.20
C GLN A 176 -7.04 2.85 -5.96
N ASP A 177 -8.35 2.66 -6.17
CA ASP A 177 -9.01 1.36 -6.03
C ASP A 177 -8.45 0.32 -7.01
N LEU A 178 -8.16 0.73 -8.23
CA LEU A 178 -7.49 -0.12 -9.22
C LEU A 178 -6.10 -0.54 -8.74
N ALA A 179 -5.29 0.41 -8.23
CA ALA A 179 -3.95 0.13 -7.73
C ALA A 179 -3.97 -0.83 -6.54
N ILE A 180 -4.90 -0.64 -5.60
CA ILE A 180 -5.10 -1.52 -4.44
C ILE A 180 -5.53 -2.92 -4.90
N THR A 181 -6.48 -3.01 -5.83
CA THR A 181 -6.96 -4.29 -6.36
C THR A 181 -5.85 -5.07 -7.07
N LEU A 182 -5.05 -4.39 -7.90
CA LEU A 182 -3.89 -5.00 -8.54
C LEU A 182 -2.84 -5.46 -7.52
N ALA A 183 -2.56 -4.64 -6.50
CA ALA A 183 -1.64 -5.00 -5.43
C ALA A 183 -2.12 -6.25 -4.67
N MET A 184 -3.41 -6.36 -4.36
CA MET A 184 -3.99 -7.54 -3.70
C MET A 184 -3.91 -8.79 -4.57
N LEU A 185 -4.25 -8.69 -5.86
CA LEU A 185 -4.17 -9.81 -6.80
C LEU A 185 -2.73 -10.31 -6.96
N MET A 186 -1.78 -9.40 -7.18
CA MET A 186 -0.36 -9.75 -7.32
C MET A 186 0.18 -10.35 -6.03
N SER A 187 -0.20 -9.79 -4.87
CA SER A 187 0.18 -10.34 -3.57
C SER A 187 -0.35 -11.76 -3.38
N GLY A 188 -1.62 -12.01 -3.70
CA GLY A 188 -2.20 -13.35 -3.61
C GLY A 188 -1.48 -14.37 -4.49
N LEU A 189 -1.20 -14.02 -5.74
CA LEU A 189 -0.45 -14.88 -6.67
C LEU A 189 0.97 -15.18 -6.17
N MET A 190 1.67 -14.17 -5.65
CA MET A 190 3.03 -14.33 -5.16
C MET A 190 3.08 -15.16 -3.87
N LEU A 191 2.15 -14.96 -2.94
CA LEU A 191 2.04 -15.78 -1.74
C LEU A 191 1.74 -17.25 -2.08
N PHE A 192 0.91 -17.48 -3.10
CA PHE A 192 0.67 -18.83 -3.62
C PHE A 192 1.94 -19.43 -4.26
N ALA A 193 2.69 -18.65 -5.02
CA ALA A 193 3.98 -19.08 -5.56
C ALA A 193 4.98 -19.44 -4.46
N VAL A 194 5.09 -18.64 -3.39
CA VAL A 194 5.93 -18.93 -2.21
C VAL A 194 5.53 -20.28 -1.61
N PHE A 195 4.23 -20.50 -1.41
CA PHE A 195 3.72 -21.77 -0.91
C PHE A 195 4.13 -22.97 -1.78
N LEU A 196 4.01 -22.85 -3.11
CA LEU A 196 4.40 -23.91 -4.05
C LEU A 196 5.92 -24.17 -4.04
N ILE A 197 6.73 -23.11 -4.00
CA ILE A 197 8.20 -23.21 -3.98
C ILE A 197 8.68 -23.93 -2.72
N VAL A 198 8.20 -23.47 -1.53
CA VAL A 198 8.53 -24.14 -0.26
C VAL A 198 8.06 -25.59 -0.27
N GLY A 199 6.83 -25.83 -0.73
CA GLY A 199 6.26 -27.16 -0.83
C GLY A 199 7.09 -28.11 -1.71
N ASN A 200 7.51 -27.66 -2.90
CA ASN A 200 8.35 -28.42 -3.81
C ASN A 200 9.76 -28.67 -3.24
N THR A 201 10.36 -27.65 -2.61
CA THR A 201 11.68 -27.80 -1.97
C THR A 201 11.65 -28.85 -0.87
N LEU A 202 10.62 -28.82 -0.03
CA LEU A 202 10.48 -29.80 1.06
C LEU A 202 10.15 -31.21 0.54
N ARG A 203 9.38 -31.31 -0.54
CA ARG A 203 9.19 -32.60 -1.23
C ARG A 203 10.52 -33.22 -1.66
N LEU A 204 11.38 -32.44 -2.31
CA LEU A 204 12.69 -32.91 -2.74
C LEU A 204 13.57 -33.30 -1.55
N GLN A 205 13.49 -32.55 -0.42
CA GLN A 205 14.21 -32.94 0.80
C GLN A 205 13.71 -34.26 1.38
N VAL A 206 12.40 -34.47 1.47
CA VAL A 206 11.82 -35.75 1.93
C VAL A 206 12.27 -36.89 1.05
N LEU A 207 12.24 -36.72 -0.28
CA LEU A 207 12.69 -37.73 -1.25
C LEU A 207 14.18 -38.04 -1.12
N SER A 208 15.02 -37.03 -0.86
CA SER A 208 16.47 -37.22 -0.69
C SER A 208 16.84 -37.99 0.59
N HIS A 209 15.94 -38.04 1.59
CA HIS A 209 16.12 -38.76 2.84
C HIS A 209 15.21 -40.01 2.92
N LYS A 210 14.74 -40.51 1.77
CA LYS A 210 13.78 -41.61 1.71
C LYS A 210 14.24 -42.84 2.49
N ASP A 211 15.50 -43.27 2.29
CA ASP A 211 16.06 -44.48 2.91
C ASP A 211 16.14 -44.34 4.45
N GLU A 212 16.55 -43.15 4.94
CA GLU A 212 16.55 -42.86 6.37
C GLU A 212 15.16 -42.92 6.96
N ILE A 213 14.16 -42.33 6.25
CA ILE A 213 12.75 -42.36 6.64
C ILE A 213 12.21 -43.77 6.71
N GLN A 214 12.54 -44.61 5.75
CA GLN A 214 12.13 -46.03 5.75
C GLN A 214 12.69 -46.77 6.97
N VAL A 215 13.98 -46.60 7.27
CA VAL A 215 14.59 -47.19 8.47
C VAL A 215 13.91 -46.68 9.75
N MET A 216 13.61 -45.36 9.85
CA MET A 216 12.90 -44.83 11.00
C MET A 216 11.49 -45.43 11.14
N LYS A 217 10.77 -45.63 10.04
CA LYS A 217 9.44 -46.26 10.06
C LYS A 217 9.52 -47.74 10.47
N MET A 218 10.52 -48.49 10.00
CA MET A 218 10.74 -49.88 10.44
C MET A 218 11.02 -50.04 11.93
N VAL A 219 11.68 -49.06 12.55
CA VAL A 219 11.92 -49.02 14.00
C VAL A 219 10.70 -48.51 14.80
N GLY A 220 9.62 -48.13 14.10
CA GLY A 220 8.37 -47.68 14.75
C GLY A 220 8.23 -46.20 14.98
N ALA A 221 9.00 -45.37 14.30
CA ALA A 221 8.83 -43.91 14.39
C ALA A 221 7.50 -43.49 13.75
N THR A 222 6.74 -42.60 14.44
CA THR A 222 5.50 -42.07 13.92
C THR A 222 5.74 -40.98 12.86
N ASP A 223 4.83 -40.87 11.87
CA ASP A 223 4.89 -39.82 10.84
C ASP A 223 5.00 -38.42 11.44
N SER A 224 4.32 -38.15 12.56
CA SER A 224 4.40 -36.87 13.27
C SER A 224 5.81 -36.57 13.82
N TYR A 225 6.55 -37.59 14.22
CA TYR A 225 7.92 -37.45 14.69
C TYR A 225 8.87 -37.14 13.53
N ILE A 226 8.73 -37.86 12.42
CA ILE A 226 9.53 -37.69 11.22
C ILE A 226 9.26 -36.35 10.53
N LEU A 227 8.02 -35.85 10.60
CA LEU A 227 7.61 -34.58 10.01
C LEU A 227 8.20 -33.36 10.70
N ARG A 228 8.44 -33.41 12.03
CA ARG A 228 8.86 -32.25 12.83
C ARG A 228 10.05 -31.47 12.26
N PRO A 229 11.19 -32.08 11.89
CA PRO A 229 12.33 -31.35 11.32
C PRO A 229 11.95 -30.53 10.09
N TYR A 230 11.12 -31.08 9.21
CA TYR A 230 10.68 -30.39 7.98
C TYR A 230 9.78 -29.19 8.26
N LEU A 231 8.98 -29.23 9.34
CA LEU A 231 8.18 -28.07 9.77
C LEU A 231 9.10 -26.90 10.18
N TYR A 232 10.18 -27.18 10.92
CA TYR A 232 11.15 -26.14 11.29
C TYR A 232 11.89 -25.59 10.07
N VAL A 233 12.26 -26.45 9.12
CA VAL A 233 12.88 -26.01 7.87
C VAL A 233 11.95 -25.07 7.12
N GLY A 234 10.65 -25.40 6.99
CA GLY A 234 9.67 -24.52 6.37
C GLY A 234 9.54 -23.16 7.07
N VAL A 235 9.49 -23.15 8.41
CA VAL A 235 9.47 -21.89 9.17
C VAL A 235 10.74 -21.08 8.94
N TRP A 236 11.92 -21.70 8.91
CA TRP A 236 13.18 -21.00 8.67
C TRP A 236 13.26 -20.42 7.24
N TYR A 237 12.77 -21.17 6.23
CA TYR A 237 12.67 -20.62 4.87
C TYR A 237 11.80 -19.36 4.85
N GLY A 238 10.63 -19.40 5.50
CA GLY A 238 9.74 -18.23 5.60
C GLY A 238 10.39 -17.06 6.31
N LEU A 239 10.98 -17.28 7.49
CA LEU A 239 11.61 -16.23 8.31
C LEU A 239 12.79 -15.58 7.60
N ILE A 240 13.73 -16.38 7.09
CA ILE A 240 14.94 -15.85 6.45
C ILE A 240 14.58 -15.13 5.15
N ALA A 241 13.70 -15.71 4.34
CA ALA A 241 13.23 -15.08 3.12
C ALA A 241 12.51 -13.75 3.40
N ALA A 242 11.70 -13.68 4.48
CA ALA A 242 11.04 -12.45 4.90
C ALA A 242 12.03 -11.35 5.33
N VAL A 243 13.06 -11.70 6.09
CA VAL A 243 14.10 -10.73 6.50
C VAL A 243 14.85 -10.19 5.27
N ILE A 244 15.21 -11.06 4.33
CA ILE A 244 15.87 -10.64 3.08
C ILE A 244 14.91 -9.78 2.26
N ALA A 245 13.64 -10.17 2.12
CA ALA A 245 12.62 -9.41 1.41
C ALA A 245 12.40 -8.02 2.05
N TRP A 246 12.39 -7.94 3.38
CA TRP A 246 12.30 -6.67 4.09
C TRP A 246 13.46 -5.73 3.76
N ILE A 247 14.68 -6.25 3.75
CA ILE A 247 15.89 -5.49 3.36
C ILE A 247 15.78 -5.03 1.91
N LEU A 248 15.41 -5.94 0.99
CA LEU A 248 15.25 -5.62 -0.43
C LEU A 248 14.17 -4.55 -0.66
N THR A 249 13.04 -4.67 0.03
CA THR A 249 11.95 -3.69 -0.03
C THR A 249 12.41 -2.33 0.49
N ALA A 250 13.17 -2.28 1.60
CA ALA A 250 13.75 -1.04 2.11
C ALA A 250 14.71 -0.40 1.09
N VAL A 251 15.57 -1.20 0.46
CA VAL A 251 16.49 -0.71 -0.59
C VAL A 251 15.72 -0.16 -1.79
N VAL A 252 14.68 -0.87 -2.27
CA VAL A 252 13.83 -0.39 -3.36
C VAL A 252 13.16 0.92 -2.99
N THR A 253 12.62 1.04 -1.79
CA THR A 253 11.98 2.27 -1.28
C THR A 253 12.97 3.43 -1.27
N LEU A 254 14.19 3.23 -0.77
CA LEU A 254 15.23 4.26 -0.73
C LEU A 254 15.67 4.71 -2.14
N LEU A 255 15.78 3.78 -3.08
CA LEU A 255 16.14 4.10 -4.48
C LEU A 255 15.03 4.88 -5.20
N LEU A 256 13.77 4.60 -4.89
CA LEU A 256 12.63 5.29 -5.49
C LEU A 256 12.34 6.64 -4.81
N ASP A 257 12.65 6.81 -3.51
CA ASP A 257 12.32 8.02 -2.75
C ASP A 257 12.88 9.29 -3.40
N GLU A 258 14.11 9.26 -3.93
CA GLU A 258 14.70 10.42 -4.59
C GLU A 258 13.97 10.81 -5.88
N ALA A 259 13.57 9.83 -6.68
CA ALA A 259 12.83 10.07 -7.92
C ALA A 259 11.41 10.58 -7.64
N VAL A 260 10.73 10.00 -6.63
CA VAL A 260 9.40 10.42 -6.20
C VAL A 260 9.44 11.82 -5.58
N ALA A 261 10.44 12.13 -4.75
CA ALA A 261 10.60 13.45 -4.16
C ALA A 261 10.87 14.54 -5.23
N LYS A 262 11.66 14.25 -6.25
CA LYS A 262 11.85 15.18 -7.38
C LYS A 262 10.53 15.44 -8.11
N LEU A 263 9.75 14.40 -8.37
CA LEU A 263 8.45 14.54 -9.01
C LEU A 263 7.49 15.34 -8.14
N ALA A 264 7.39 15.03 -6.84
CA ALA A 264 6.53 15.74 -5.88
C ALA A 264 6.86 17.24 -5.82
N ASN A 265 8.15 17.60 -5.81
CA ASN A 265 8.58 19.00 -5.80
C ASN A 265 8.15 19.77 -7.05
N LEU A 266 8.09 19.13 -8.24
CA LEU A 266 7.58 19.76 -9.46
C LEU A 266 6.09 20.13 -9.35
N TYR A 267 5.35 19.45 -8.48
CA TYR A 267 3.94 19.74 -8.17
C TYR A 267 3.77 20.53 -6.89
N GLY A 268 4.84 21.16 -6.35
CA GLY A 268 4.80 21.96 -5.13
C GLY A 268 4.56 21.17 -3.84
N SER A 269 4.73 19.85 -3.87
CA SER A 269 4.56 18.96 -2.72
C SER A 269 5.92 18.52 -2.15
N ASN A 270 6.05 18.49 -0.82
CA ASN A 270 7.22 17.96 -0.11
C ASN A 270 7.06 16.47 0.25
N PHE A 271 6.28 15.72 -0.53
CA PHE A 271 6.02 14.32 -0.26
C PHE A 271 7.31 13.48 -0.30
N ARG A 272 7.44 12.57 0.65
CA ARG A 272 8.48 11.54 0.75
C ARG A 272 7.84 10.17 0.86
N MET A 273 8.49 9.16 0.29
CA MET A 273 7.99 7.79 0.35
C MET A 273 7.98 7.26 1.78
N ILE A 274 6.85 6.66 2.15
CA ILE A 274 6.68 5.99 3.44
C ILE A 274 7.02 4.51 3.25
N GLY A 275 7.95 4.01 4.06
CA GLY A 275 8.32 2.59 4.09
C GLY A 275 7.36 1.74 4.92
N LEU A 276 7.76 0.48 5.17
CA LEU A 276 7.05 -0.43 6.05
C LEU A 276 7.18 0.03 7.51
N SER A 277 6.05 0.15 8.19
CA SER A 277 6.00 0.37 9.64
C SER A 277 6.40 -0.90 10.42
N TRP A 278 6.62 -0.79 11.73
CA TRP A 278 7.02 -1.92 12.56
C TRP A 278 5.98 -3.03 12.63
N ASP A 279 4.71 -2.66 12.73
CA ASP A 279 3.57 -3.57 12.73
C ASP A 279 3.42 -4.30 11.39
N GLU A 280 3.52 -3.59 10.26
CA GLU A 280 3.49 -4.16 8.92
C GLU A 280 4.67 -5.14 8.70
N SER A 281 5.86 -4.76 9.15
CA SER A 281 7.06 -5.60 9.08
C SER A 281 6.88 -6.88 9.88
N LEU A 282 6.31 -6.80 11.09
CA LEU A 282 6.03 -7.95 11.93
C LEU A 282 5.00 -8.88 11.29
N ILE A 283 3.90 -8.31 10.76
CA ILE A 283 2.85 -9.06 10.05
C ILE A 283 3.44 -9.80 8.86
N MET A 284 4.30 -9.16 8.06
CA MET A 284 4.98 -9.76 6.92
C MET A 284 5.81 -10.97 7.34
N VAL A 285 6.64 -10.84 8.38
CA VAL A 285 7.50 -11.90 8.88
C VAL A 285 6.66 -13.06 9.43
N MET A 286 5.61 -12.77 10.20
CA MET A 286 4.71 -13.80 10.74
C MET A 286 3.95 -14.53 9.62
N LEU A 287 3.45 -13.82 8.63
CA LEU A 287 2.76 -14.39 7.49
C LEU A 287 3.68 -15.33 6.68
N ALA A 288 4.90 -14.90 6.42
CA ALA A 288 5.89 -15.71 5.69
C ALA A 288 6.28 -16.98 6.47
N ALA A 289 6.50 -16.86 7.78
CA ALA A 289 6.76 -18.01 8.65
C ALA A 289 5.59 -18.99 8.68
N PHE A 290 4.36 -18.47 8.76
CA PHE A 290 3.14 -19.27 8.74
C PHE A 290 2.95 -20.00 7.38
N LEU A 291 3.17 -19.30 6.28
CA LEU A 291 3.13 -19.92 4.94
C LEU A 291 4.17 -21.02 4.77
N GLY A 292 5.40 -20.78 5.26
CA GLY A 292 6.45 -21.79 5.28
C GLY A 292 6.07 -23.03 6.09
N LEU A 293 5.48 -22.83 7.27
CA LEU A 293 4.96 -23.90 8.13
C LEU A 293 3.83 -24.68 7.43
N LEU A 294 2.88 -23.96 6.83
CA LEU A 294 1.72 -24.55 6.16
C LEU A 294 2.16 -25.38 4.95
N ALA A 295 3.05 -24.83 4.12
CA ALA A 295 3.61 -25.50 2.97
C ALA A 295 4.38 -26.78 3.38
N ALA A 296 5.17 -26.69 4.46
CA ALA A 296 5.88 -27.83 5.02
C ALA A 296 4.93 -28.93 5.49
N ARG A 297 3.90 -28.54 6.24
CA ARG A 297 2.92 -29.51 6.76
C ARG A 297 2.16 -30.24 5.65
N LEU A 298 1.72 -29.52 4.62
CA LEU A 298 0.95 -30.10 3.52
C LEU A 298 1.83 -30.92 2.58
N SER A 299 2.99 -30.39 2.18
CA SER A 299 3.88 -31.06 1.23
C SER A 299 4.61 -32.25 1.86
N ALA A 300 5.36 -32.04 2.93
CA ALA A 300 6.11 -33.11 3.58
C ALA A 300 5.17 -34.17 4.19
N GLY A 301 4.05 -33.73 4.78
CA GLY A 301 3.07 -34.65 5.36
C GLY A 301 2.40 -35.58 4.34
N ARG A 302 2.15 -35.09 3.12
CA ARG A 302 1.59 -35.91 2.04
C ARG A 302 2.61 -36.95 1.53
N HIS A 303 3.82 -36.50 1.24
CA HIS A 303 4.85 -37.42 0.67
C HIS A 303 5.42 -38.39 1.70
N LEU A 304 5.40 -38.09 2.98
CA LEU A 304 5.75 -39.00 4.05
C LEU A 304 4.82 -40.21 4.12
N LYS A 305 3.54 -40.06 3.80
CA LYS A 305 2.56 -41.13 3.72
C LYS A 305 2.75 -42.06 2.49
N GLU A 306 3.34 -41.53 1.43
CA GLU A 306 3.63 -42.27 0.20
C GLU A 306 4.86 -43.19 0.34
N ILE A 307 5.70 -42.99 1.37
CA ILE A 307 6.86 -43.82 1.67
C ILE A 307 6.42 -45.00 2.54
N GLU A 308 6.20 -46.12 1.95
CA GLU A 308 5.89 -47.38 2.66
C GLU A 308 7.17 -47.99 3.23
N PRO A 309 7.12 -48.62 4.43
CA PRO A 309 8.19 -49.48 4.91
C PRO A 309 8.27 -50.72 4.04
N VAL A 310 9.46 -51.04 3.54
CA VAL A 310 9.74 -52.23 2.78
C VAL A 310 9.86 -53.44 3.70
#